data_c2eead26722dbf96312d352a7c978514
#
_entry.id   c2eead26722dbf96312d352a7c978514
#
_cell.length_a   1.000
_cell.length_b   1.000
_cell.length_c   1.000
_cell.angle_alpha   90.00
_cell.angle_beta   90.00
_cell.angle_gamma   90.00
#
_symmetry.space_group_name_H-M   'P 1'
#
loop_
_entity.id
_entity.type
_entity.pdbx_description
1 polymer ?
#
loop_
_entity_poly.entity_id
_entity_poly.type
_entity_poly.pdbx_seq_one_letter_code
_entity_poly.pdbx_strand_id
1 'polypeptide(L)'
;MPKFSLLVIVVVLISVLSSLSVRASEQYIIFSLNPQLPTLSTSQVKMIYRGKMTQIDGIPFELLDLPASSQERNQFYQILLNKTPSQMAAIWAKQTFSGRTKQPFQLSEQSIKEVMEWLAITPSGIAYFPANEVPSGVHVLYQFTTEEE
;
A
#
# COMPACT_ATOMS: atom_id res chain seq x y z
N MET A 1 -55.29 -11.93 -16.91
CA MET A 1 -54.86 -10.51 -17.04
C MET A 1 -53.35 -10.47 -17.18
N PRO A 2 -52.80 -10.56 -18.38
CA PRO A 2 -51.34 -10.76 -18.55
C PRO A 2 -50.50 -9.48 -18.38
N LYS A 3 -51.09 -8.30 -18.28
CA LYS A 3 -50.36 -7.02 -18.21
C LYS A 3 -49.69 -6.72 -16.86
N PHE A 4 -50.23 -7.23 -15.76
CA PHE A 4 -49.65 -7.03 -14.43
C PHE A 4 -48.42 -7.92 -14.18
N SER A 5 -48.41 -9.11 -14.77
CA SER A 5 -47.28 -10.04 -14.61
C SER A 5 -45.99 -9.54 -15.28
N LEU A 6 -46.15 -8.85 -16.43
CA LEU A 6 -45.01 -8.30 -17.16
C LEU A 6 -44.34 -7.12 -16.44
N LEU A 7 -45.16 -6.27 -15.80
CA LEU A 7 -44.67 -5.13 -15.03
C LEU A 7 -43.86 -5.54 -13.78
N VAL A 8 -44.32 -6.58 -13.09
CA VAL A 8 -43.65 -7.14 -11.92
C VAL A 8 -42.32 -7.80 -12.30
N ILE A 9 -42.25 -8.48 -13.45
CA ILE A 9 -41.01 -9.09 -13.94
C ILE A 9 -39.99 -8.04 -14.32
N VAL A 10 -40.40 -6.94 -14.94
CA VAL A 10 -39.50 -5.84 -15.31
C VAL A 10 -38.94 -5.12 -14.09
N VAL A 11 -39.77 -4.90 -13.05
CA VAL A 11 -39.31 -4.26 -11.79
C VAL A 11 -38.33 -5.17 -11.03
N VAL A 12 -38.57 -6.48 -11.03
CA VAL A 12 -37.62 -7.44 -10.40
C VAL A 12 -36.31 -7.55 -11.18
N LEU A 13 -36.34 -7.48 -12.51
CA LEU A 13 -35.12 -7.46 -13.33
C LEU A 13 -34.26 -6.20 -13.11
N ILE A 14 -34.87 -5.05 -12.92
CA ILE A 14 -34.16 -3.80 -12.66
C ILE A 14 -33.51 -3.79 -11.27
N SER A 15 -34.14 -4.42 -10.27
CA SER A 15 -33.58 -4.49 -8.92
C SER A 15 -32.39 -5.44 -8.79
N VAL A 16 -32.22 -6.41 -9.69
CA VAL A 16 -31.08 -7.34 -9.70
C VAL A 16 -29.83 -6.70 -10.36
N LEU A 17 -30.03 -5.74 -11.26
CA LEU A 17 -28.89 -5.04 -11.90
C LEU A 17 -28.18 -4.02 -10.99
N SER A 18 -28.77 -3.66 -9.85
CA SER A 18 -28.21 -2.64 -8.94
C SER A 18 -27.15 -3.19 -7.97
N SER A 19 -26.81 -4.47 -8.01
CA SER A 19 -25.95 -5.12 -7.03
C SER A 19 -24.53 -5.42 -7.55
N LEU A 20 -24.17 -4.98 -8.74
CA LEU A 20 -22.79 -5.01 -9.20
C LEU A 20 -22.06 -3.82 -8.58
N SER A 21 -21.74 -3.94 -7.29
CA SER A 21 -20.69 -3.10 -6.70
C SER A 21 -19.40 -3.43 -7.43
N VAL A 22 -19.07 -2.60 -8.42
CA VAL A 22 -17.71 -2.58 -8.97
C VAL A 22 -16.82 -2.20 -7.80
N ARG A 23 -16.20 -3.19 -7.16
CA ARG A 23 -15.05 -2.92 -6.30
C ARG A 23 -13.99 -2.33 -7.20
N ALA A 24 -13.79 -1.02 -7.07
CA ALA A 24 -12.60 -0.39 -7.65
C ALA A 24 -11.39 -1.13 -7.05
N SER A 25 -10.54 -1.70 -7.89
CA SER A 25 -9.29 -2.30 -7.44
C SER A 25 -8.46 -1.20 -6.79
N GLU A 26 -8.10 -1.40 -5.53
CA GLU A 26 -7.28 -0.45 -4.80
C GLU A 26 -5.84 -0.59 -5.27
N GLN A 27 -5.31 0.47 -5.86
CA GLN A 27 -3.94 0.50 -6.35
C GLN A 27 -3.07 1.18 -5.31
N TYR A 28 -1.95 0.54 -4.95
CA TYR A 28 -0.93 1.13 -4.09
C TYR A 28 0.30 1.51 -4.90
N ILE A 29 0.91 2.61 -4.52
CA ILE A 29 2.23 2.98 -5.02
C ILE A 29 3.23 3.07 -3.87
N ILE A 30 4.47 2.70 -4.19
CA ILE A 30 5.64 2.90 -3.35
C ILE A 30 6.46 4.01 -4.01
N PHE A 31 6.77 5.05 -3.27
CA PHE A 31 7.33 6.27 -3.82
C PHE A 31 8.31 6.96 -2.87
N SER A 32 9.07 7.88 -3.43
CA SER A 32 10.04 8.72 -2.75
C SER A 32 10.01 10.13 -3.32
N LEU A 33 10.64 11.08 -2.66
CA LEU A 33 10.98 12.38 -3.24
C LEU A 33 12.41 12.39 -3.82
N ASN A 34 13.19 11.33 -3.62
CA ASN A 34 14.54 11.23 -4.18
C ASN A 34 14.51 10.64 -5.59
N PRO A 35 14.76 11.44 -6.64
CA PRO A 35 14.74 10.96 -8.02
C PRO A 35 15.92 10.05 -8.38
N GLN A 36 16.92 9.91 -7.52
CA GLN A 36 18.09 9.04 -7.75
C GLN A 36 17.80 7.58 -7.39
N LEU A 37 16.74 7.29 -6.64
CA LEU A 37 16.34 5.92 -6.38
C LEU A 37 15.79 5.29 -7.66
N PRO A 38 16.23 4.10 -8.07
CA PRO A 38 15.72 3.44 -9.26
C PRO A 38 14.32 2.87 -9.01
N THR A 39 13.61 2.56 -10.09
CA THR A 39 12.42 1.71 -10.01
C THR A 39 12.80 0.33 -9.49
N LEU A 40 11.90 -0.27 -8.73
CA LEU A 40 12.14 -1.51 -8.01
C LEU A 40 11.41 -2.69 -8.66
N SER A 41 12.04 -3.85 -8.64
CA SER A 41 11.37 -5.10 -8.94
C SER A 41 10.53 -5.57 -7.75
N THR A 42 9.56 -6.44 -8.00
CA THR A 42 8.75 -7.08 -6.95
C THR A 42 9.61 -7.74 -5.87
N SER A 43 10.69 -8.43 -6.27
CA SER A 43 11.61 -9.08 -5.35
C SER A 43 12.31 -8.07 -4.43
N GLN A 44 12.79 -6.96 -4.97
CA GLN A 44 13.44 -5.90 -4.19
C GLN A 44 12.47 -5.27 -3.20
N VAL A 45 11.25 -4.94 -3.63
CA VAL A 45 10.21 -4.40 -2.74
C VAL A 45 9.92 -5.35 -1.58
N LYS A 46 9.76 -6.66 -1.87
CA LYS A 46 9.57 -7.67 -0.81
C LYS A 46 10.75 -7.76 0.15
N MET A 47 11.97 -7.61 -0.32
CA MET A 47 13.17 -7.61 0.54
C MET A 47 13.23 -6.36 1.42
N ILE A 48 12.92 -5.20 0.88
CA ILE A 48 12.86 -3.92 1.60
C ILE A 48 11.88 -4.02 2.77
N TYR A 49 10.64 -4.40 2.51
CA TYR A 49 9.59 -4.46 3.55
C TYR A 49 9.70 -5.65 4.50
N ARG A 50 10.60 -6.59 4.22
CA ARG A 50 11.02 -7.63 5.19
C ARG A 50 12.24 -7.23 6.02
N GLY A 51 12.78 -6.03 5.84
CA GLY A 51 13.99 -5.56 6.52
C GLY A 51 15.27 -6.30 6.12
N LYS A 52 15.30 -6.86 4.91
CA LYS A 52 16.45 -7.61 4.38
C LYS A 52 17.35 -6.78 3.47
N MET A 53 16.94 -5.58 3.14
CA MET A 53 17.67 -4.64 2.31
C MET A 53 17.64 -3.26 2.98
N THR A 54 18.79 -2.60 3.07
CA THR A 54 18.96 -1.31 3.76
C THR A 54 19.48 -0.22 2.83
N GLN A 55 19.80 -0.57 1.58
CA GLN A 55 20.25 0.35 0.55
C GLN A 55 19.85 -0.17 -0.83
N ILE A 56 19.66 0.75 -1.76
CA ILE A 56 19.33 0.49 -3.15
C ILE A 56 20.42 1.14 -3.99
N ASP A 57 21.15 0.35 -4.79
CA ASP A 57 22.29 0.82 -5.60
C ASP A 57 23.29 1.67 -4.79
N GLY A 58 23.56 1.26 -3.54
CA GLY A 58 24.47 1.99 -2.65
C GLY A 58 23.84 3.19 -1.92
N ILE A 59 22.59 3.54 -2.21
CA ILE A 59 21.87 4.63 -1.55
C ILE A 59 21.11 4.07 -0.34
N PRO A 60 21.49 4.44 0.89
CA PRO A 60 20.73 4.06 2.08
C PRO A 60 19.36 4.76 2.08
N PHE A 61 18.36 4.07 2.58
CA PHE A 61 17.00 4.61 2.65
C PHE A 61 16.38 4.38 4.04
N GLU A 62 15.31 5.10 4.32
CA GLU A 62 14.46 4.90 5.47
C GLU A 62 13.03 4.61 5.02
N LEU A 63 12.33 3.72 5.74
CA LEU A 63 10.94 3.37 5.45
C LEU A 63 9.99 4.13 6.36
N LEU A 64 8.87 4.54 5.79
CA LEU A 64 7.68 4.97 6.51
C LEU A 64 6.64 3.85 6.52
N ASP A 65 5.95 3.68 7.62
CA ASP A 65 4.81 2.79 7.75
C ASP A 65 3.57 3.55 8.23
N LEU A 66 2.41 3.12 7.80
CA LEU A 66 1.14 3.65 8.26
C LEU A 66 0.84 3.19 9.70
N PRO A 67 -0.12 3.82 10.41
CA PRO A 67 -0.47 3.43 11.77
C PRO A 67 -0.80 1.94 11.88
N ALA A 68 -0.47 1.32 13.00
CA ALA A 68 -0.73 -0.11 13.25
C ALA A 68 -2.23 -0.49 13.13
N SER A 69 -3.12 0.45 13.40
CA SER A 69 -4.57 0.28 13.28
C SER A 69 -5.11 0.50 11.85
N SER A 70 -4.26 0.92 10.92
CA SER A 70 -4.66 1.24 9.54
C SER A 70 -5.07 -0.02 8.78
N GLN A 71 -6.24 0.02 8.16
CA GLN A 71 -6.70 -1.05 7.28
C GLN A 71 -5.82 -1.13 6.02
N GLU A 72 -5.42 0.01 5.48
CA GLU A 72 -4.55 0.11 4.30
C GLU A 72 -3.17 -0.50 4.55
N ARG A 73 -2.62 -0.30 5.75
CA ARG A 73 -1.39 -0.98 6.18
C ARG A 73 -1.55 -2.50 6.16
N ASN A 74 -2.64 -2.99 6.70
CA ASN A 74 -2.91 -4.42 6.76
C ASN A 74 -3.10 -5.01 5.36
N GLN A 75 -3.82 -4.34 4.49
CA GLN A 75 -4.00 -4.72 3.09
C GLN A 75 -2.66 -4.69 2.33
N PHE A 76 -1.88 -3.64 2.49
CA PHE A 76 -0.56 -3.52 1.86
C PHE A 76 0.33 -4.72 2.18
N TYR A 77 0.49 -5.07 3.44
CA TYR A 77 1.33 -6.22 3.82
C TYR A 77 0.73 -7.56 3.44
N GLN A 78 -0.59 -7.68 3.46
CA GLN A 78 -1.27 -8.90 2.99
C GLN A 78 -1.02 -9.13 1.51
N ILE A 79 -1.16 -8.11 0.68
CA ILE A 79 -0.97 -8.21 -0.77
C ILE A 79 0.51 -8.41 -1.10
N LEU A 80 1.38 -7.56 -0.56
CA LEU A 80 2.80 -7.57 -0.90
C LEU A 80 3.53 -8.81 -0.39
N LEU A 81 3.25 -9.24 0.84
CA LEU A 81 4.04 -10.25 1.54
C LEU A 81 3.23 -11.48 1.98
N ASN A 82 1.92 -11.46 1.83
CA ASN A 82 1.00 -12.45 2.41
C ASN A 82 1.22 -12.60 3.92
N LYS A 83 1.30 -11.48 4.64
CA LYS A 83 1.58 -11.42 6.07
C LYS A 83 0.51 -10.64 6.82
N THR A 84 0.16 -11.16 8.00
CA THR A 84 -0.72 -10.50 8.97
C THR A 84 0.04 -9.41 9.74
N PRO A 85 -0.67 -8.47 10.42
CA PRO A 85 -0.04 -7.48 11.28
C PRO A 85 0.90 -8.08 12.33
N SER A 86 0.48 -9.17 12.97
CA SER A 86 1.30 -9.87 13.99
C SER A 86 2.57 -10.48 13.40
N GLN A 87 2.47 -11.07 12.22
CA GLN A 87 3.64 -11.62 11.51
C GLN A 87 4.61 -10.51 11.11
N MET A 88 4.12 -9.36 10.66
CA MET A 88 4.97 -8.22 10.32
C MET A 88 5.66 -7.64 11.56
N ALA A 89 4.95 -7.53 12.69
CA ALA A 89 5.55 -7.10 13.95
C ALA A 89 6.70 -8.03 14.38
N ALA A 90 6.52 -9.34 14.25
CA ALA A 90 7.56 -10.33 14.57
C ALA A 90 8.77 -10.22 13.62
N ILE A 91 8.54 -10.02 12.32
CA ILE A 91 9.61 -9.82 11.33
C ILE A 91 10.45 -8.60 11.67
N TRP A 92 9.82 -7.44 11.90
CA TRP A 92 10.52 -6.21 12.24
C TRP A 92 11.23 -6.28 13.59
N ALA A 93 10.60 -6.87 14.61
CA ALA A 93 11.24 -7.10 15.91
C ALA A 93 12.53 -7.91 15.75
N LYS A 94 12.50 -9.00 14.98
CA LYS A 94 13.69 -9.83 14.71
C LYS A 94 14.79 -9.06 13.99
N GLN A 95 14.46 -8.29 12.96
CA GLN A 95 15.45 -7.53 12.19
C GLN A 95 16.09 -6.42 13.01
N THR A 96 15.29 -5.72 13.81
CA THR A 96 15.78 -4.65 14.69
C THR A 96 16.62 -5.19 15.83
N PHE A 97 16.16 -6.27 16.48
CA PHE A 97 16.90 -6.89 17.59
C PHE A 97 18.25 -7.47 17.14
N SER A 98 18.34 -7.97 15.92
CA SER A 98 19.61 -8.44 15.34
C SER A 98 20.56 -7.31 14.90
N GLY A 99 20.15 -6.05 15.01
CA GLY A 99 20.93 -4.89 14.58
C GLY A 99 21.07 -4.72 13.06
N ARG A 100 20.31 -5.47 12.25
CA ARG A 100 20.41 -5.44 10.79
C ARG A 100 19.81 -4.19 10.17
N THR A 101 18.72 -3.69 10.75
CA THR A 101 18.01 -2.53 10.24
C THR A 101 17.22 -1.84 11.34
N LYS A 102 16.82 -0.61 11.07
CA LYS A 102 15.84 0.11 11.92
C LYS A 102 14.42 -0.25 11.51
N GLN A 103 13.49 -0.18 12.45
CA GLN A 103 12.07 -0.27 12.14
C GLN A 103 11.65 0.89 11.25
N PRO A 104 10.65 0.71 10.39
CA PRO A 104 10.02 1.82 9.68
C PRO A 104 9.52 2.89 10.66
N PHE A 105 9.63 4.14 10.25
CA PHE A 105 9.00 5.24 10.98
C PHE A 105 7.49 5.08 10.87
N GLN A 106 6.81 4.91 11.99
CA GLN A 106 5.36 4.71 12.01
C GLN A 106 4.65 6.03 12.24
N LEU A 107 3.74 6.38 11.33
CA LEU A 107 2.85 7.52 11.50
C LEU A 107 1.86 7.28 12.64
N SER A 108 1.45 8.36 13.31
CA SER A 108 0.38 8.34 14.31
C SER A 108 -1.01 8.37 13.67
N GLU A 109 -1.16 9.02 12.53
CA GLU A 109 -2.39 9.13 11.76
C GLU A 109 -2.16 8.75 10.29
N GLN A 110 -3.21 8.22 9.65
CA GLN A 110 -3.16 7.92 8.22
C GLN A 110 -3.48 9.17 7.42
N SER A 111 -2.46 9.92 7.07
CA SER A 111 -2.56 11.18 6.37
C SER A 111 -1.48 11.30 5.29
N ILE A 112 -1.90 11.51 4.04
CA ILE A 112 -0.96 11.78 2.96
C ILE A 112 -0.13 13.04 3.21
N LYS A 113 -0.71 14.02 3.89
CA LYS A 113 0.01 15.23 4.29
C LYS A 113 1.20 14.90 5.20
N GLU A 114 1.00 14.07 6.24
CA GLU A 114 2.08 13.64 7.14
C GLU A 114 3.14 12.81 6.42
N VAL A 115 2.72 11.94 5.47
CA VAL A 115 3.65 11.20 4.61
C VAL A 115 4.55 12.16 3.84
N MET A 116 3.96 13.18 3.19
CA MET A 116 4.72 14.15 2.40
C MET A 116 5.63 15.02 3.26
N GLU A 117 5.19 15.42 4.44
CA GLU A 117 6.00 16.18 5.40
C GLU A 117 7.22 15.36 5.86
N TRP A 118 7.01 14.08 6.19
CA TRP A 118 8.11 13.18 6.55
C TRP A 118 9.10 12.98 5.40
N LEU A 119 8.61 12.74 4.19
CA LEU A 119 9.47 12.59 3.01
C LEU A 119 10.28 13.86 2.71
N ALA A 120 9.71 15.04 2.95
CA ALA A 120 10.39 16.31 2.71
C ALA A 120 11.62 16.52 3.61
N ILE A 121 11.65 15.90 4.78
CA ILE A 121 12.77 16.02 5.74
C ILE A 121 13.64 14.75 5.80
N THR A 122 13.26 13.70 5.09
CA THR A 122 13.98 12.42 5.10
C THR A 122 14.58 12.15 3.72
N PRO A 123 15.87 12.46 3.52
CA PRO A 123 16.54 12.14 2.26
C PRO A 123 16.45 10.62 1.99
N SER A 124 16.04 10.24 0.79
CA SER A 124 15.83 8.83 0.43
C SER A 124 14.79 8.10 1.28
N GLY A 125 13.83 8.82 1.84
CA GLY A 125 12.65 8.24 2.46
C GLY A 125 11.79 7.52 1.43
N ILE A 126 11.27 6.35 1.80
CA ILE A 126 10.37 5.53 0.98
C ILE A 126 9.06 5.35 1.74
N ALA A 127 7.96 5.65 1.08
CA ALA A 127 6.61 5.51 1.61
C ALA A 127 5.73 4.73 0.65
N TYR A 128 4.60 4.26 1.15
CA TYR A 128 3.52 3.69 0.33
C TYR A 128 2.19 4.33 0.71
N PHE A 129 1.29 4.44 -0.24
CA PHE A 129 -0.06 4.97 -0.03
C PHE A 129 -1.00 4.55 -1.17
N PRO A 130 -2.35 4.59 -0.99
CA PRO A 130 -3.28 4.45 -2.10
C PRO A 130 -3.00 5.46 -3.21
N ALA A 131 -2.88 4.99 -4.44
CA ALA A 131 -2.38 5.78 -5.58
C ALA A 131 -3.23 7.01 -5.88
N ASN A 132 -4.56 6.92 -5.67
CA ASN A 132 -5.51 8.01 -5.92
C ASN A 132 -5.39 9.19 -4.93
N GLU A 133 -4.70 9.00 -3.81
CA GLU A 133 -4.50 10.03 -2.80
C GLU A 133 -3.10 10.67 -2.86
N VAL A 134 -2.17 10.08 -3.60
CA VAL A 134 -0.80 10.60 -3.71
C VAL A 134 -0.75 11.76 -4.71
N PRO A 135 -0.15 12.91 -4.33
CA PRO A 135 -0.03 14.05 -5.23
C PRO A 135 0.90 13.75 -6.41
N SER A 136 0.72 14.48 -7.50
CA SER A 136 1.64 14.44 -8.64
C SER A 136 3.03 14.95 -8.25
N GLY A 137 4.05 14.52 -9.00
CA GLY A 137 5.43 14.99 -8.80
C GLY A 137 6.26 14.14 -7.85
N VAL A 138 5.71 13.09 -7.26
CA VAL A 138 6.50 12.09 -6.53
C VAL A 138 7.23 11.16 -7.51
N HIS A 139 8.34 10.58 -7.06
CA HIS A 139 9.06 9.57 -7.80
C HIS A 139 8.53 8.18 -7.44
N VAL A 140 7.78 7.55 -8.37
CA VAL A 140 7.19 6.22 -8.17
C VAL A 140 8.27 5.16 -8.36
N LEU A 141 8.49 4.35 -7.33
CA LEU A 141 9.46 3.25 -7.34
C LEU A 141 8.83 1.92 -7.73
N TYR A 142 7.57 1.71 -7.34
CA TYR A 142 6.82 0.48 -7.61
C TYR A 142 5.32 0.73 -7.46
N GLN A 143 4.52 -0.01 -8.23
CA GLN A 143 3.06 0.05 -8.07
C GLN A 143 2.46 -1.34 -8.23
N PHE A 144 1.37 -1.62 -7.52
CA PHE A 144 0.62 -2.87 -7.62
C PHE A 144 -0.86 -2.64 -7.35
N THR A 145 -1.68 -3.58 -7.80
CA THR A 145 -3.13 -3.59 -7.60
C THR A 145 -3.55 -4.76 -6.74
N THR A 146 -4.69 -4.64 -6.10
CA THR A 146 -5.27 -5.70 -5.24
C THR A 146 -5.76 -6.92 -6.02
N GLU A 147 -5.68 -6.94 -7.36
CA GLU A 147 -6.22 -7.99 -8.24
C GLU A 147 -5.17 -8.92 -8.86
N GLU A 148 -3.90 -8.80 -8.49
CA GLU A 148 -2.89 -9.74 -8.98
C GLU A 148 -2.84 -10.98 -8.09
N GLU A 149 -3.71 -11.96 -8.37
CA GLU A 149 -3.54 -13.39 -8.05
C GLU A 149 -3.24 -14.17 -9.34
#